data_341ba61f85383b1279ed1e001bca3257
#
_entry.id   341ba61f85383b1279ed1e001bca3257
#
_cell.length_a   1.000
_cell.length_b   1.000
_cell.length_c   1.000
_cell.angle_alpha   90.00
_cell.angle_beta   90.00
_cell.angle_gamma   90.00
#
_symmetry.space_group_name_H-M   'P 1'
#
loop_
_entity.id
_entity.type
_entity.pdbx_description
1 polymer ?
#
loop_
_entity_poly.entity_id
_entity_poly.type
_entity_poly.pdbx_seq_one_letter_code
_entity_poly.pdbx_strand_id
1 'polypeptide(L)'
;ELICTSHGVIWKKYIAEIIQEYNKWARNVTKKKVVIAYDTMWKSTEKMAYAIYEAFEQEGYEIALRNLQVNHESDVMTDVIDAEYICVGSPTLNSEMMTNVVGFLTYMRGLAPKGGRKAVAFGSYGWNGKSIPGVEQFLKDCNYDVKAVFTHQYRPTKEDLQQITTKTLEIIKQNN
;
A
#
# COMPACT_ATOMS: atom_id res chain seq x y z
N GLU A 1 35.02 12.92 4.50
CA GLU A 1 34.04 12.39 5.45
C GLU A 1 33.51 11.04 4.96
N LEU A 2 33.07 10.20 5.89
CA LEU A 2 32.64 8.82 5.63
C LEU A 2 31.55 8.44 6.64
N ILE A 3 30.48 7.81 6.19
CA ILE A 3 29.49 7.21 7.08
C ILE A 3 29.55 5.69 6.92
N CYS A 4 29.89 5.00 8.01
CA CYS A 4 29.83 3.55 8.12
C CYS A 4 28.61 3.19 8.97
N THR A 5 27.58 2.63 8.33
CA THR A 5 26.38 2.17 9.02
C THR A 5 26.60 0.76 9.57
N SER A 6 25.90 0.36 10.63
CA SER A 6 25.93 -1.01 11.14
C SER A 6 25.35 -2.01 10.15
N HIS A 7 24.39 -1.57 9.34
CA HIS A 7 23.77 -2.33 8.25
C HIS A 7 23.64 -1.43 7.03
N GLY A 8 23.89 -1.97 5.83
CA GLY A 8 23.78 -1.27 4.56
C GLY A 8 25.14 -0.83 4.00
N VAL A 9 25.08 0.17 3.11
CA VAL A 9 26.25 0.63 2.35
C VAL A 9 27.09 1.65 3.13
N ILE A 10 28.40 1.70 2.81
CA ILE A 10 29.29 2.76 3.28
C ILE A 10 29.15 3.96 2.35
N TRP A 11 28.77 5.10 2.92
CA TRP A 11 28.59 6.35 2.19
C TRP A 11 29.89 7.14 2.11
N LYS A 12 30.41 7.33 0.90
CA LYS A 12 31.57 8.18 0.59
C LYS A 12 31.18 9.46 -0.16
N LYS A 13 29.98 9.46 -0.74
CA LYS A 13 29.37 10.59 -1.47
C LYS A 13 27.96 10.76 -0.97
N TYR A 14 27.34 11.90 -1.28
CA TYR A 14 25.93 12.20 -0.91
C TYR A 14 25.67 12.13 0.60
N ILE A 15 26.69 12.47 1.42
CA ILE A 15 26.59 12.39 2.89
C ILE A 15 25.53 13.35 3.44
N ALA A 16 25.49 14.58 2.94
CA ALA A 16 24.52 15.57 3.37
C ALA A 16 23.09 15.16 2.97
N GLU A 17 22.95 14.65 1.75
CA GLU A 17 21.67 14.20 1.21
C GLU A 17 21.09 13.02 2.02
N ILE A 18 21.89 12.01 2.31
CA ILE A 18 21.42 10.87 3.10
C ILE A 18 21.04 11.26 4.53
N ILE A 19 21.79 12.17 5.15
CA ILE A 19 21.44 12.69 6.49
C ILE A 19 20.09 13.45 6.43
N GLN A 20 19.84 14.23 5.37
CA GLN A 20 18.56 14.90 5.19
C GLN A 20 17.41 13.91 5.01
N GLU A 21 17.59 12.85 4.22
CA GLU A 21 16.58 11.82 4.05
C GLU A 21 16.29 11.08 5.37
N TYR A 22 17.30 10.69 6.13
CA TYR A 22 17.11 10.12 7.47
C TYR A 22 16.34 11.06 8.42
N ASN A 23 16.58 12.36 8.36
CA ASN A 23 15.84 13.35 9.14
C ASN A 23 14.35 13.42 8.71
N LYS A 24 14.06 13.31 7.41
CA LYS A 24 12.67 13.25 6.92
C LYS A 24 11.97 11.98 7.40
N TRP A 25 12.62 10.82 7.26
CA TRP A 25 12.07 9.54 7.70
C TRP A 25 11.83 9.51 9.22
N ALA A 26 12.78 10.02 10.01
CA ALA A 26 12.65 10.11 11.47
C ALA A 26 11.49 11.03 11.91
N ARG A 27 11.18 12.05 11.12
CA ARG A 27 10.03 12.95 11.33
C ARG A 27 8.75 12.47 10.67
N ASN A 28 8.79 11.30 10.05
CA ASN A 28 7.64 10.72 9.32
C ASN A 28 7.08 11.63 8.20
N VAL A 29 7.96 12.34 7.50
CA VAL A 29 7.56 13.21 6.38
C VAL A 29 7.18 12.36 5.18
N THR A 30 5.99 12.56 4.65
CA THR A 30 5.49 11.88 3.46
C THR A 30 5.59 12.75 2.22
N LYS A 31 5.63 12.11 1.06
CA LYS A 31 5.43 12.74 -0.25
C LYS A 31 4.01 12.50 -0.71
N LYS A 32 3.56 13.25 -1.69
CA LYS A 32 2.31 12.99 -2.44
C LYS A 32 2.47 11.71 -3.27
N LYS A 33 2.56 10.58 -2.58
CA LYS A 33 2.84 9.25 -3.13
C LYS A 33 1.89 8.22 -2.54
N VAL A 34 1.45 7.29 -3.38
CA VAL A 34 0.66 6.12 -2.99
C VAL A 34 1.38 4.83 -3.38
N VAL A 35 1.37 3.88 -2.47
CA VAL A 35 1.74 2.48 -2.75
C VAL A 35 0.46 1.66 -2.86
N ILE A 36 0.27 0.95 -3.97
CA ILE A 36 -0.83 0.02 -4.19
C ILE A 36 -0.22 -1.37 -4.32
N ALA A 37 -0.18 -2.10 -3.21
CA ALA A 37 0.36 -3.45 -3.14
C ALA A 37 -0.77 -4.48 -3.16
N TYR A 38 -0.72 -5.46 -4.06
CA TYR A 38 -1.79 -6.45 -4.18
C TYR A 38 -1.27 -7.82 -4.64
N ASP A 39 -2.06 -8.83 -4.33
CA ASP A 39 -2.00 -10.14 -4.97
C ASP A 39 -3.35 -10.44 -5.66
N THR A 40 -3.37 -11.37 -6.60
CA THR A 40 -4.57 -11.70 -7.35
C THR A 40 -4.52 -13.14 -7.89
N MET A 41 -5.63 -13.89 -7.83
CA MET A 41 -5.75 -15.20 -8.46
C MET A 41 -6.30 -15.12 -9.89
N TRP A 42 -7.42 -14.43 -10.05
CA TRP A 42 -8.20 -14.36 -11.30
C TRP A 42 -8.38 -12.93 -11.81
N LYS A 43 -7.45 -12.05 -11.45
CA LYS A 43 -7.40 -10.64 -11.88
C LYS A 43 -8.58 -9.76 -11.41
N SER A 44 -9.42 -10.22 -10.49
CA SER A 44 -10.49 -9.37 -9.93
C SER A 44 -9.90 -8.30 -9.00
N THR A 45 -9.06 -8.69 -8.05
CA THR A 45 -8.35 -7.74 -7.16
C THR A 45 -7.42 -6.82 -7.95
N GLU A 46 -6.74 -7.33 -9.00
CA GLU A 46 -5.93 -6.50 -9.91
C GLU A 46 -6.75 -5.38 -10.56
N LYS A 47 -7.97 -5.67 -11.04
CA LYS A 47 -8.85 -4.64 -11.61
C LYS A 47 -9.23 -3.57 -10.60
N MET A 48 -9.49 -3.97 -9.35
CA MET A 48 -9.75 -3.04 -8.26
C MET A 48 -8.51 -2.17 -7.96
N ALA A 49 -7.31 -2.74 -8.01
CA ALA A 49 -6.06 -2.00 -7.86
C ALA A 49 -5.90 -0.93 -8.96
N TYR A 50 -6.23 -1.26 -10.21
CA TYR A 50 -6.20 -0.29 -11.31
C TYR A 50 -7.28 0.79 -11.18
N ALA A 51 -8.46 0.49 -10.66
CA ALA A 51 -9.49 1.50 -10.39
C ALA A 51 -9.05 2.50 -9.29
N ILE A 52 -8.32 2.01 -8.28
CA ILE A 52 -7.69 2.86 -7.26
C ILE A 52 -6.54 3.68 -7.88
N TYR A 53 -5.70 3.05 -8.72
CA TYR A 53 -4.62 3.69 -9.45
C TYR A 53 -5.13 4.91 -10.26
N GLU A 54 -6.19 4.72 -11.06
CA GLU A 54 -6.78 5.78 -11.88
C GLU A 54 -7.21 7.00 -11.06
N ALA A 55 -7.74 6.80 -9.86
CA ALA A 55 -8.13 7.89 -8.97
C ALA A 55 -6.92 8.69 -8.48
N PHE A 56 -5.84 8.02 -8.07
CA PHE A 56 -4.62 8.69 -7.62
C PHE A 56 -3.88 9.38 -8.77
N GLU A 57 -3.90 8.79 -9.98
CA GLU A 57 -3.34 9.39 -11.18
C GLU A 57 -4.02 10.71 -11.52
N GLN A 58 -5.37 10.76 -11.48
CA GLN A 58 -6.15 11.99 -11.70
C GLN A 58 -5.81 13.09 -10.71
N GLU A 59 -5.44 12.76 -9.48
CA GLU A 59 -5.06 13.72 -8.44
C GLU A 59 -3.54 14.01 -8.43
N GLY A 60 -2.78 13.48 -9.38
CA GLY A 60 -1.35 13.76 -9.58
C GLY A 60 -0.44 13.21 -8.49
N TYR A 61 -0.75 12.05 -7.95
CA TYR A 61 0.13 11.30 -7.04
C TYR A 61 1.24 10.58 -7.80
N GLU A 62 2.42 10.47 -7.20
CA GLU A 62 3.40 9.45 -7.58
C GLU A 62 2.84 8.08 -7.18
N ILE A 63 2.80 7.11 -8.10
CA ILE A 63 2.14 5.82 -7.86
C ILE A 63 3.12 4.67 -7.99
N ALA A 64 3.27 3.89 -6.93
CA ALA A 64 3.96 2.60 -6.92
C ALA A 64 2.92 1.48 -6.94
N LEU A 65 2.58 0.97 -8.12
CA LEU A 65 1.69 -0.19 -8.29
C LEU A 65 2.54 -1.48 -8.22
N ARG A 66 2.30 -2.34 -7.23
CA ARG A 66 3.13 -3.50 -6.91
C ARG A 66 2.31 -4.79 -6.82
N ASN A 67 2.45 -5.64 -7.82
CA ASN A 67 1.94 -7.01 -7.76
C ASN A 67 2.92 -7.87 -6.93
N LEU A 68 2.47 -8.38 -5.79
CA LEU A 68 3.29 -9.14 -4.84
C LEU A 68 3.66 -10.56 -5.33
N GLN A 69 3.13 -11.00 -6.47
CA GLN A 69 3.57 -12.24 -7.12
C GLN A 69 4.94 -12.10 -7.80
N VAL A 70 5.32 -10.87 -8.16
CA VAL A 70 6.53 -10.59 -8.96
C VAL A 70 7.41 -9.48 -8.36
N ASN A 71 6.98 -8.83 -7.27
CA ASN A 71 7.77 -7.85 -6.55
C ASN A 71 8.08 -8.37 -5.16
N HIS A 72 9.35 -8.35 -4.78
CA HIS A 72 9.77 -8.74 -3.44
C HIS A 72 9.32 -7.70 -2.41
N GLU A 73 8.92 -8.14 -1.21
CA GLU A 73 8.42 -7.27 -0.15
C GLU A 73 9.41 -6.15 0.25
N SER A 74 10.72 -6.43 0.20
CA SER A 74 11.75 -5.42 0.51
C SER A 74 11.77 -4.27 -0.50
N ASP A 75 11.50 -4.55 -1.78
CA ASP A 75 11.45 -3.52 -2.81
C ASP A 75 10.19 -2.65 -2.63
N VAL A 76 9.07 -3.28 -2.30
CA VAL A 76 7.82 -2.55 -1.99
C VAL A 76 7.99 -1.67 -0.75
N MET A 77 8.75 -2.12 0.25
CA MET A 77 9.04 -1.33 1.46
C MET A 77 9.81 -0.06 1.18
N THR A 78 10.66 -0.01 0.16
CA THR A 78 11.34 1.23 -0.23
C THR A 78 10.37 2.30 -0.70
N ASP A 79 9.26 1.89 -1.33
CA ASP A 79 8.18 2.79 -1.73
C ASP A 79 7.32 3.24 -0.54
N VAL A 80 7.11 2.38 0.45
CA VAL A 80 6.29 2.66 1.63
C VAL A 80 6.89 3.75 2.52
N ILE A 81 8.22 3.87 2.57
CA ILE A 81 8.90 4.71 3.55
C ILE A 81 8.50 6.18 3.50
N ASP A 82 8.17 6.71 2.33
CA ASP A 82 7.80 8.11 2.11
C ASP A 82 6.40 8.28 1.51
N ALA A 83 5.63 7.21 1.39
CA ALA A 83 4.28 7.26 0.85
C ALA A 83 3.28 7.86 1.85
N GLU A 84 2.34 8.65 1.36
CA GLU A 84 1.22 9.20 2.12
C GLU A 84 0.08 8.19 2.24
N TYR A 85 -0.19 7.45 1.16
CA TYR A 85 -1.23 6.43 1.11
C TYR A 85 -0.65 5.03 0.90
N ILE A 86 -1.19 4.06 1.63
CA ILE A 86 -0.88 2.63 1.49
C ILE A 86 -2.18 1.89 1.20
N CYS A 87 -2.33 1.39 -0.03
CA CYS A 87 -3.47 0.58 -0.45
C CYS A 87 -3.04 -0.88 -0.54
N VAL A 88 -3.70 -1.78 0.18
CA VAL A 88 -3.34 -3.20 0.17
C VAL A 88 -4.52 -4.05 -0.25
N GLY A 89 -4.29 -4.93 -1.24
CA GLY A 89 -5.32 -5.76 -1.84
C GLY A 89 -5.03 -7.25 -1.79
N SER A 90 -6.04 -8.03 -1.36
CA SER A 90 -5.99 -9.50 -1.37
C SER A 90 -7.32 -10.11 -1.78
N PRO A 91 -7.35 -11.09 -2.69
CA PRO A 91 -8.50 -11.98 -2.76
C PRO A 91 -8.52 -12.90 -1.54
N THR A 92 -9.67 -13.54 -1.28
CA THR A 92 -9.78 -14.55 -0.23
C THR A 92 -9.38 -15.93 -0.74
N LEU A 93 -8.37 -16.53 -0.11
CA LEU A 93 -7.90 -17.89 -0.33
C LEU A 93 -8.03 -18.69 0.99
N ASN A 94 -8.77 -19.81 0.99
CA ASN A 94 -8.96 -20.64 2.18
C ASN A 94 -9.43 -19.86 3.42
N SER A 95 -10.31 -18.90 3.23
CA SER A 95 -10.82 -17.98 4.28
C SER A 95 -9.76 -17.01 4.86
N GLU A 96 -8.61 -16.87 4.21
CA GLU A 96 -7.49 -16.02 4.61
C GLU A 96 -7.02 -15.13 3.46
N MET A 97 -6.06 -14.28 3.73
CA MET A 97 -5.33 -13.50 2.72
C MET A 97 -4.42 -14.39 1.89
N MET A 98 -4.06 -13.96 0.69
CA MET A 98 -2.99 -14.58 -0.10
C MET A 98 -1.67 -14.54 0.67
N THR A 99 -0.87 -15.60 0.55
CA THR A 99 0.39 -15.76 1.30
C THR A 99 1.38 -14.62 1.07
N ASN A 100 1.49 -14.12 -0.16
CA ASN A 100 2.35 -12.96 -0.45
C ASN A 100 1.88 -11.69 0.26
N VAL A 101 0.57 -11.50 0.40
CA VAL A 101 0.01 -10.36 1.14
C VAL A 101 0.29 -10.48 2.64
N VAL A 102 0.12 -11.67 3.22
CA VAL A 102 0.47 -11.93 4.62
C VAL A 102 1.95 -11.68 4.87
N GLY A 103 2.83 -12.17 3.98
CA GLY A 103 4.28 -11.95 4.05
C GLY A 103 4.61 -10.46 4.03
N PHE A 104 4.12 -9.73 3.04
CA PHE A 104 4.30 -8.28 2.93
C PHE A 104 3.78 -7.52 4.16
N LEU A 105 2.57 -7.78 4.61
CA LEU A 105 1.98 -7.11 5.76
C LEU A 105 2.77 -7.39 7.05
N THR A 106 3.22 -8.62 7.24
CA THR A 106 4.07 -9.00 8.38
C THR A 106 5.40 -8.25 8.35
N TYR A 107 6.03 -8.18 7.18
CA TYR A 107 7.27 -7.45 6.96
C TYR A 107 7.08 -5.94 7.19
N MET A 108 6.02 -5.38 6.62
CA MET A 108 5.65 -3.97 6.78
C MET A 108 5.40 -3.59 8.23
N ARG A 109 4.67 -4.41 9.00
CA ARG A 109 4.39 -4.14 10.41
C ARG A 109 5.66 -4.03 11.26
N GLY A 110 6.71 -4.77 10.90
CA GLY A 110 8.00 -4.72 11.59
C GLY A 110 8.86 -3.50 11.24
N LEU A 111 8.77 -2.99 10.02
CA LEU A 111 9.74 -2.04 9.44
C LEU A 111 9.14 -0.70 9.03
N ALA A 112 7.86 -0.63 8.70
CA ALA A 112 7.25 0.61 8.23
C ALA A 112 7.16 1.68 9.34
N PRO A 113 7.23 2.96 8.96
CA PRO A 113 6.95 4.04 9.88
C PRO A 113 5.56 3.89 10.50
N LYS A 114 5.44 3.97 11.80
CA LYS A 114 4.18 3.81 12.52
C LYS A 114 3.38 5.09 12.52
N GLY A 115 2.11 4.99 12.12
CA GLY A 115 1.18 6.11 12.08
C GLY A 115 1.42 7.10 10.93
N GLY A 116 0.59 8.13 10.88
CA GLY A 116 0.72 9.24 9.93
C GLY A 116 0.47 8.87 8.46
N ARG A 117 -0.01 7.67 8.18
CA ARG A 117 -0.36 7.21 6.81
C ARG A 117 -1.85 7.02 6.71
N LYS A 118 -2.39 7.31 5.53
CA LYS A 118 -3.76 6.97 5.14
C LYS A 118 -3.74 5.62 4.44
N ALA A 119 -4.75 4.80 4.65
CA ALA A 119 -4.75 3.45 4.10
C ALA A 119 -6.09 3.07 3.45
N VAL A 120 -6.03 2.15 2.49
CA VAL A 120 -7.18 1.53 1.86
C VAL A 120 -6.97 0.02 1.84
N ALA A 121 -7.94 -0.74 2.38
CA ALA A 121 -7.99 -2.18 2.22
C ALA A 121 -8.94 -2.53 1.06
N PHE A 122 -8.56 -3.49 0.21
CA PHE A 122 -9.45 -3.89 -0.88
C PHE A 122 -9.28 -5.36 -1.25
N GLY A 123 -10.28 -5.93 -1.92
CA GLY A 123 -10.15 -7.28 -2.43
C GLY A 123 -11.45 -7.90 -2.92
N SER A 124 -11.30 -9.01 -3.62
CA SER A 124 -12.40 -9.79 -4.15
C SER A 124 -12.51 -11.15 -3.47
N TYR A 125 -13.68 -11.75 -3.50
CA TYR A 125 -13.95 -13.05 -2.93
C TYR A 125 -15.02 -13.82 -3.68
N GLY A 126 -15.08 -15.15 -3.47
CA GLY A 126 -16.14 -16.01 -3.99
C GLY A 126 -17.22 -16.26 -2.93
N TRP A 127 -16.90 -17.05 -1.90
CA TRP A 127 -17.88 -17.47 -0.88
C TRP A 127 -17.88 -16.61 0.38
N ASN A 128 -16.70 -16.17 0.81
CA ASN A 128 -16.59 -15.29 1.96
C ASN A 128 -15.47 -14.27 1.74
N GLY A 129 -15.60 -13.09 2.33
CA GLY A 129 -14.65 -12.00 2.18
C GLY A 129 -13.71 -11.82 3.37
N LYS A 130 -13.28 -12.89 4.03
CA LYS A 130 -12.51 -12.82 5.28
C LYS A 130 -11.11 -12.21 5.14
N SER A 131 -10.51 -12.25 3.95
CA SER A 131 -9.19 -11.64 3.72
C SER A 131 -9.21 -10.13 3.97
N ILE A 132 -10.27 -9.45 3.56
CA ILE A 132 -10.30 -7.97 3.54
C ILE A 132 -10.32 -7.38 4.97
N PRO A 133 -11.16 -7.86 5.90
CA PRO A 133 -11.06 -7.46 7.31
C PRO A 133 -9.69 -7.76 7.93
N GLY A 134 -9.03 -8.85 7.49
CA GLY A 134 -7.66 -9.16 7.92
C GLY A 134 -6.65 -8.09 7.45
N VAL A 135 -6.71 -7.69 6.18
CA VAL A 135 -5.89 -6.60 5.65
C VAL A 135 -6.15 -5.30 6.41
N GLU A 136 -7.42 -4.95 6.61
CA GLU A 136 -7.81 -3.76 7.36
C GLU A 136 -7.23 -3.75 8.78
N GLN A 137 -7.30 -4.89 9.48
CA GLN A 137 -6.77 -5.01 10.83
C GLN A 137 -5.26 -4.83 10.87
N PHE A 138 -4.51 -5.44 9.93
CA PHE A 138 -3.06 -5.22 9.84
C PHE A 138 -2.69 -3.76 9.62
N LEU A 139 -3.42 -3.04 8.76
CA LEU A 139 -3.19 -1.62 8.53
C LEU A 139 -3.46 -0.79 9.80
N LYS A 140 -4.51 -1.12 10.54
CA LYS A 140 -4.80 -0.49 11.85
C LYS A 140 -3.74 -0.79 12.89
N ASP A 141 -3.19 -2.01 12.93
CA ASP A 141 -2.10 -2.40 13.82
C ASP A 141 -0.80 -1.61 13.55
N CYS A 142 -0.63 -1.10 12.32
CA CYS A 142 0.43 -0.16 11.97
C CYS A 142 0.12 1.29 12.38
N ASN A 143 -1.02 1.54 13.03
CA ASN A 143 -1.57 2.87 13.35
C ASN A 143 -1.82 3.71 12.09
N TYR A 144 -2.21 3.08 10.97
CA TYR A 144 -2.62 3.79 9.77
C TYR A 144 -4.11 4.12 9.82
N ASP A 145 -4.46 5.28 9.29
CA ASP A 145 -5.83 5.75 9.20
C ASP A 145 -6.52 5.10 7.98
N VAL A 146 -7.27 4.03 8.21
CA VAL A 146 -7.98 3.30 7.15
C VAL A 146 -9.19 4.11 6.69
N LYS A 147 -9.07 4.75 5.53
CA LYS A 147 -10.07 5.65 4.95
C LYS A 147 -11.18 4.91 4.19
N ALA A 148 -10.89 3.74 3.66
CA ALA A 148 -11.87 2.91 2.97
C ALA A 148 -11.52 1.43 3.01
N VAL A 149 -12.59 0.63 2.87
CA VAL A 149 -12.53 -0.81 2.65
C VAL A 149 -13.39 -1.14 1.43
N PHE A 150 -12.78 -1.60 0.35
CA PHE A 150 -13.50 -2.02 -0.87
C PHE A 150 -13.55 -3.54 -0.97
N THR A 151 -14.75 -4.07 -0.97
CA THR A 151 -14.99 -5.50 -1.14
C THR A 151 -15.86 -5.76 -2.36
N HIS A 152 -15.56 -6.81 -3.11
CA HIS A 152 -16.40 -7.20 -4.23
C HIS A 152 -16.51 -8.72 -4.32
N GLN A 153 -17.75 -9.23 -4.47
CA GLN A 153 -17.97 -10.65 -4.68
C GLN A 153 -17.82 -10.97 -6.19
N TYR A 154 -16.97 -11.97 -6.50
CA TYR A 154 -16.65 -12.41 -7.84
C TYR A 154 -15.91 -11.35 -8.69
N ARG A 155 -16.28 -11.25 -9.97
CA ARG A 155 -15.62 -10.35 -10.92
C ARG A 155 -16.33 -9.00 -10.96
N PRO A 156 -15.63 -7.89 -10.66
CA PRO A 156 -16.24 -6.57 -10.73
C PRO A 156 -16.62 -6.18 -12.16
N THR A 157 -17.77 -5.55 -12.32
CA THR A 157 -18.22 -4.92 -13.56
C THR A 157 -17.49 -3.59 -13.80
N LYS A 158 -17.74 -2.95 -14.94
CA LYS A 158 -17.21 -1.61 -15.21
C LYS A 158 -17.77 -0.58 -14.24
N GLU A 159 -19.04 -0.69 -13.93
CA GLU A 159 -19.79 0.17 -13.02
C GLU A 159 -19.22 0.06 -11.59
N ASP A 160 -18.94 -1.17 -11.12
CA ASP A 160 -18.31 -1.41 -9.81
C ASP A 160 -16.92 -0.76 -9.73
N LEU A 161 -16.11 -0.91 -10.77
CA LEU A 161 -14.77 -0.30 -10.83
C LEU A 161 -14.87 1.23 -10.85
N GLN A 162 -15.81 1.80 -11.62
CA GLN A 162 -16.03 3.25 -11.63
C GLN A 162 -16.45 3.79 -10.25
N GLN A 163 -17.25 3.03 -9.49
CA GLN A 163 -17.61 3.39 -8.12
C GLN A 163 -16.37 3.40 -7.19
N ILE A 164 -15.46 2.43 -7.35
CA ILE A 164 -14.20 2.41 -6.59
C ILE A 164 -13.38 3.65 -6.92
N THR A 165 -13.20 3.98 -8.20
CA THR A 165 -12.49 5.19 -8.63
C THR A 165 -13.11 6.45 -8.03
N THR A 166 -14.44 6.60 -8.14
CA THR A 166 -15.17 7.78 -7.62
C THR A 166 -15.00 7.93 -6.11
N LYS A 167 -15.21 6.85 -5.35
CA LYS A 167 -15.05 6.86 -3.88
C LYS A 167 -13.61 7.14 -3.47
N THR A 168 -12.63 6.61 -4.20
CA THR A 168 -11.22 6.89 -3.93
C THR A 168 -10.91 8.38 -4.17
N LEU A 169 -11.43 8.98 -5.24
CA LEU A 169 -11.31 10.43 -5.49
C LEU A 169 -11.92 11.27 -4.38
N GLU A 170 -13.10 10.90 -3.89
CA GLU A 170 -13.74 11.59 -2.75
C GLU A 170 -12.87 11.54 -1.50
N ILE A 171 -12.30 10.38 -1.19
CA ILE A 171 -11.38 10.19 -0.04
C ILE A 171 -10.14 11.07 -0.19
N ILE A 172 -9.52 11.12 -1.36
CA ILE A 172 -8.34 11.94 -1.59
C ILE A 172 -8.69 13.43 -1.36
N LYS A 173 -9.79 13.91 -1.95
CA LYS A 173 -10.23 15.31 -1.84
C LYS A 173 -10.61 15.75 -0.42
N GLN A 174 -11.15 14.86 0.38
CA GLN A 174 -11.50 15.13 1.79
C GLN A 174 -10.28 15.21 2.71
N ASN A 175 -9.14 14.70 2.28
CA ASN A 175 -7.94 14.58 3.10
C ASN A 175 -6.76 15.44 2.60
N ASN A 176 -6.97 16.24 1.56
CA ASN A 176 -6.10 17.31 1.09
C ASN A 176 -6.60 18.65 1.60
#